data_f5b38db080c4d6e60656d5f3f689c4a9
#
_entry.id   f5b38db080c4d6e60656d5f3f689c4a9
#
_cell.length_a   1.000
_cell.length_b   1.000
_cell.length_c   1.000
_cell.angle_alpha   90.00
_cell.angle_beta   90.00
_cell.angle_gamma   90.00
#
_symmetry.space_group_name_H-M   'P 1'
#
loop_
_entity.id
_entity.type
_entity.pdbx_description
1 polymer ?
#
loop_
_entity_poly.entity_id
_entity_poly.type
_entity_poly.pdbx_seq_one_letter_code
_entity_poly.pdbx_strand_id
1 'polypeptide(L)'
;MQQHDVIIIGGGIVGGTLACALGASGMQVALVEAREPDIHIGTNPRVYAITRASERIFRSLDLWEAIAAQPVCAFTDMEVWDAGGGDVLHFDCAELAEPLLGHIIEPDVMQAALEERLQALTGVVLYRPASFTAIETEPDRVVVTLDDGQVLSAALLAAADGARSPVRGQLGIEVHRHAYHQTSLVARVQTERSHAHTAWQRFLPGGPLAFLPLADGGCSIVWTLPEDEVSAVLALDADEFHAALGTAFDFRLGMITASGPRE
;
A
#
# COMPACT_ATOMS: atom_id res chain seq x y z
N MET A 1 3.80 19.46 28.76
CA MET A 1 2.95 18.34 28.32
C MET A 1 1.86 18.92 27.44
N GLN A 2 1.74 18.43 26.22
CA GLN A 2 0.72 18.86 25.27
C GLN A 2 -0.42 17.84 25.28
N GLN A 3 -1.67 18.30 25.36
CA GLN A 3 -2.84 17.45 25.47
C GLN A 3 -3.58 17.36 24.15
N HIS A 4 -3.92 16.13 23.76
CA HIS A 4 -4.69 15.78 22.57
C HIS A 4 -5.83 14.81 22.96
N ASP A 5 -6.76 14.60 22.06
CA ASP A 5 -7.79 13.55 22.24
C ASP A 5 -7.21 12.18 21.87
N VAL A 6 -6.44 12.13 20.78
CA VAL A 6 -5.80 10.92 20.27
C VAL A 6 -4.37 11.19 19.85
N ILE A 7 -3.46 10.26 20.17
CA ILE A 7 -2.12 10.19 19.63
C ILE A 7 -2.07 9.05 18.62
N ILE A 8 -1.58 9.31 17.41
CA ILE A 8 -1.35 8.30 16.36
C ILE A 8 0.15 8.18 16.14
N ILE A 9 0.69 6.97 16.22
CA ILE A 9 2.09 6.68 15.90
C ILE A 9 2.15 6.02 14.54
N GLY A 10 2.82 6.68 13.59
CA GLY A 10 2.96 6.29 12.19
C GLY A 10 2.09 7.13 11.26
N GLY A 11 2.73 7.92 10.39
CA GLY A 11 2.12 8.84 9.41
C GLY A 11 1.96 8.27 8.01
N GLY A 12 2.08 6.95 7.83
CA GLY A 12 1.80 6.29 6.56
C GLY A 12 0.32 6.35 6.17
N ILE A 13 -0.06 5.69 5.08
CA ILE A 13 -1.42 5.73 4.52
C ILE A 13 -2.49 5.43 5.59
N VAL A 14 -2.27 4.44 6.46
CA VAL A 14 -3.25 4.06 7.48
C VAL A 14 -3.39 5.11 8.57
N GLY A 15 -2.26 5.54 9.17
CA GLY A 15 -2.26 6.53 10.24
C GLY A 15 -2.67 7.92 9.75
N GLY A 16 -2.22 8.32 8.56
CA GLY A 16 -2.64 9.57 7.92
C GLY A 16 -4.14 9.59 7.63
N THR A 17 -4.72 8.50 7.12
CA THR A 17 -6.17 8.38 6.90
C THR A 17 -6.95 8.48 8.21
N LEU A 18 -6.47 7.81 9.28
CA LEU A 18 -7.09 7.90 10.60
C LEU A 18 -7.01 9.33 11.16
N ALA A 19 -5.85 9.98 11.02
CA ALA A 19 -5.68 11.38 11.45
C ALA A 19 -6.61 12.34 10.71
N CYS A 20 -6.78 12.16 9.39
CA CYS A 20 -7.75 12.93 8.60
C CYS A 20 -9.17 12.71 9.10
N ALA A 21 -9.57 11.46 9.37
CA ALA A 21 -10.91 11.13 9.83
C ALA A 21 -11.23 11.77 11.20
N LEU A 22 -10.32 11.64 12.15
CA LEU A 22 -10.49 12.19 13.50
C LEU A 22 -10.41 13.73 13.50
N GLY A 23 -9.45 14.31 12.79
CA GLY A 23 -9.32 15.76 12.66
C GLY A 23 -10.53 16.40 11.98
N ALA A 24 -11.07 15.77 10.94
CA ALA A 24 -12.29 16.23 10.27
C ALA A 24 -13.53 16.14 11.18
N SER A 25 -13.53 15.24 12.17
CA SER A 25 -14.61 15.15 13.18
C SER A 25 -14.46 16.17 14.32
N GLY A 26 -13.43 17.01 14.30
CA GLY A 26 -13.17 18.05 15.29
C GLY A 26 -12.32 17.62 16.49
N MET A 27 -11.75 16.42 16.46
CA MET A 27 -10.81 15.95 17.50
C MET A 27 -9.44 16.62 17.36
N GLN A 28 -8.76 16.79 18.52
CA GLN A 28 -7.37 17.22 18.56
C GLN A 28 -6.47 15.99 18.47
N VAL A 29 -5.75 15.86 17.37
CA VAL A 29 -4.95 14.67 17.04
C VAL A 29 -3.47 15.04 17.02
N ALA A 30 -2.64 14.26 17.69
CA ALA A 30 -1.19 14.27 17.49
C ALA A 30 -0.82 13.12 16.55
N LEU A 31 -0.25 13.43 15.39
CA LEU A 31 0.31 12.44 14.46
C LEU A 31 1.84 12.49 14.54
N VAL A 32 2.43 11.40 15.04
CA VAL A 32 3.87 11.24 15.20
C VAL A 32 4.42 10.36 14.09
N GLU A 33 5.36 10.88 13.31
CA GLU A 33 6.00 10.16 12.21
C GLU A 33 7.52 10.35 12.25
N ALA A 34 8.24 9.23 12.15
CA ALA A 34 9.69 9.20 12.32
C ALA A 34 10.45 9.86 11.16
N ARG A 35 9.84 9.98 9.98
CA ARG A 35 10.49 10.50 8.77
C ARG A 35 9.68 11.58 8.11
N GLU A 36 10.37 12.50 7.44
CA GLU A 36 9.72 13.36 6.46
C GLU A 36 9.22 12.51 5.27
N PRO A 37 8.10 12.89 4.65
CA PRO A 37 7.62 12.19 3.47
C PRO A 37 8.59 12.37 2.30
N ASP A 38 8.91 11.24 1.67
CA ASP A 38 9.73 11.18 0.45
C ASP A 38 8.83 10.67 -0.67
N ILE A 39 8.18 11.60 -1.38
CA ILE A 39 7.10 11.32 -2.34
C ILE A 39 7.61 11.47 -3.76
N HIS A 40 7.60 10.38 -4.53
CA HIS A 40 8.04 10.32 -5.91
C HIS A 40 7.01 9.61 -6.81
N ILE A 41 5.95 10.33 -7.18
CA ILE A 41 4.88 9.80 -8.03
C ILE A 41 5.45 9.39 -9.40
N GLY A 42 5.04 8.23 -9.90
CA GLY A 42 5.42 7.70 -11.21
C GLY A 42 6.69 6.85 -11.23
N THR A 43 7.40 6.73 -10.12
CA THR A 43 8.68 5.98 -10.05
C THR A 43 8.59 4.70 -9.24
N ASN A 44 7.63 4.59 -8.32
CA ASN A 44 7.49 3.43 -7.45
C ASN A 44 6.90 2.25 -8.24
N PRO A 45 7.58 1.09 -8.31
CA PRO A 45 7.04 -0.09 -8.98
C PRO A 45 5.89 -0.74 -8.20
N ARG A 46 5.77 -0.45 -6.89
CA ARG A 46 4.71 -0.99 -6.04
C ARG A 46 3.43 -0.21 -6.24
N VAL A 47 2.33 -0.93 -6.23
CA VAL A 47 0.99 -0.36 -6.30
C VAL A 47 0.06 -1.05 -5.31
N TYR A 48 -1.06 -0.40 -5.02
CA TYR A 48 -2.14 -0.98 -4.22
C TYR A 48 -3.42 -1.09 -5.03
N ALA A 49 -4.11 -2.22 -4.87
CA ALA A 49 -5.48 -2.38 -5.34
C ALA A 49 -6.43 -1.79 -4.30
N ILE A 50 -6.93 -0.60 -4.56
CA ILE A 50 -7.85 0.11 -3.68
C ILE A 50 -9.28 -0.31 -4.02
N THR A 51 -9.93 -0.96 -3.06
CA THR A 51 -11.31 -1.42 -3.22
C THR A 51 -12.31 -0.26 -3.19
N ARG A 52 -13.54 -0.51 -3.64
CA ARG A 52 -14.64 0.47 -3.55
C ARG A 52 -14.89 0.96 -2.13
N ALA A 53 -14.70 0.10 -1.11
CA ALA A 53 -14.85 0.49 0.28
C ALA A 53 -13.79 1.53 0.70
N SER A 54 -12.52 1.30 0.36
CA SER A 54 -11.43 2.24 0.64
C SER A 54 -11.60 3.55 -0.15
N GLU A 55 -12.02 3.49 -1.41
CA GLU A 55 -12.35 4.68 -2.20
C GLU A 55 -13.44 5.54 -1.53
N ARG A 56 -14.51 4.90 -1.01
CA ARG A 56 -15.58 5.62 -0.29
C ARG A 56 -15.05 6.32 0.97
N ILE A 57 -14.10 5.70 1.68
CA ILE A 57 -13.43 6.34 2.83
C ILE A 57 -12.66 7.57 2.34
N PHE A 58 -11.84 7.47 1.30
CA PHE A 58 -11.09 8.60 0.76
C PHE A 58 -12.00 9.73 0.27
N ARG A 59 -13.14 9.40 -0.35
CA ARG A 59 -14.16 10.39 -0.74
C ARG A 59 -14.75 11.11 0.46
N SER A 60 -15.10 10.39 1.54
CA SER A 60 -15.68 10.99 2.75
C SER A 60 -14.70 11.89 3.51
N LEU A 61 -13.41 11.79 3.21
CA LEU A 61 -12.34 12.58 3.83
C LEU A 61 -11.82 13.71 2.92
N ASP A 62 -12.46 13.94 1.76
CA ASP A 62 -12.04 14.92 0.74
C ASP A 62 -10.64 14.64 0.15
N LEU A 63 -10.22 13.37 0.09
CA LEU A 63 -8.94 12.94 -0.45
C LEU A 63 -9.04 12.49 -1.90
N TRP A 64 -10.22 12.03 -2.33
CA TRP A 64 -10.36 11.32 -3.59
C TRP A 64 -10.09 12.19 -4.82
N GLU A 65 -10.47 13.45 -4.81
CA GLU A 65 -10.27 14.37 -5.95
C GLU A 65 -8.77 14.55 -6.23
N ALA A 66 -7.96 14.73 -5.18
CA ALA A 66 -6.50 14.84 -5.31
C ALA A 66 -5.87 13.52 -5.81
N ILE A 67 -6.35 12.37 -5.32
CA ILE A 67 -5.91 11.05 -5.78
C ILE A 67 -6.28 10.85 -7.26
N ALA A 68 -7.53 11.08 -7.64
CA ALA A 68 -8.05 10.85 -8.99
C ALA A 68 -7.46 11.81 -10.04
N ALA A 69 -6.91 12.95 -9.62
CA ALA A 69 -6.18 13.86 -10.50
C ALA A 69 -4.81 13.31 -10.95
N GLN A 70 -4.33 12.25 -10.33
CA GLN A 70 -3.07 11.58 -10.64
C GLN A 70 -3.29 10.36 -11.56
N PRO A 71 -2.23 9.79 -12.14
CA PRO A 71 -2.34 8.59 -12.97
C PRO A 71 -2.78 7.37 -12.15
N VAL A 72 -4.09 7.20 -11.96
CA VAL A 72 -4.69 6.02 -11.34
C VAL A 72 -5.38 5.17 -12.40
N CYS A 73 -5.36 3.85 -12.26
CA CYS A 73 -6.00 2.95 -13.20
C CYS A 73 -7.19 2.24 -12.56
N ALA A 74 -8.39 2.54 -13.04
CA ALA A 74 -9.57 1.77 -12.68
C ALA A 74 -9.49 0.37 -13.32
N PHE A 75 -9.92 -0.67 -12.58
CA PHE A 75 -10.09 -1.99 -13.14
C PHE A 75 -11.54 -2.47 -12.95
N THR A 76 -12.07 -3.08 -14.00
CA THR A 76 -13.44 -3.55 -14.10
C THR A 76 -13.53 -5.05 -13.91
N ASP A 77 -12.42 -5.75 -14.19
CA ASP A 77 -12.35 -7.19 -14.23
C ASP A 77 -11.19 -7.72 -13.40
N MET A 78 -11.32 -8.94 -12.91
CA MET A 78 -10.23 -9.71 -12.34
C MET A 78 -10.28 -11.12 -12.89
N GLU A 79 -9.15 -11.62 -13.40
CA GLU A 79 -9.00 -13.01 -13.83
C GLU A 79 -7.96 -13.74 -12.95
N VAL A 80 -8.35 -14.91 -12.48
CA VAL A 80 -7.51 -15.73 -11.59
C VAL A 80 -7.51 -17.18 -12.10
N TRP A 81 -6.32 -17.78 -12.26
CA TRP A 81 -6.19 -19.19 -12.67
C TRP A 81 -4.97 -19.86 -12.02
N ASP A 82 -4.94 -21.17 -12.08
CA ASP A 82 -3.88 -22.01 -11.54
C ASP A 82 -3.00 -22.59 -12.66
N ALA A 83 -1.68 -22.72 -12.41
CA ALA A 83 -0.74 -23.29 -13.37
C ALA A 83 -0.93 -24.80 -13.57
N GLY A 84 -1.54 -25.49 -12.63
CA GLY A 84 -1.87 -26.92 -12.71
C GLY A 84 -3.04 -27.22 -13.65
N GLY A 85 -3.69 -26.18 -14.21
CA GLY A 85 -4.87 -26.27 -15.07
C GLY A 85 -6.15 -26.10 -14.27
N GLY A 86 -7.28 -26.10 -14.98
CA GLY A 86 -8.60 -25.85 -14.42
C GLY A 86 -9.26 -24.64 -15.08
N ASP A 87 -10.42 -24.27 -14.55
CA ASP A 87 -11.18 -23.11 -15.04
C ASP A 87 -10.54 -21.80 -14.58
N VAL A 88 -10.74 -20.76 -15.37
CA VAL A 88 -10.41 -19.38 -15.01
C VAL A 88 -11.56 -18.80 -14.18
N LEU A 89 -11.26 -18.28 -13.01
CA LEU A 89 -12.20 -17.49 -12.25
C LEU A 89 -12.19 -16.06 -12.81
N HIS A 90 -13.33 -15.60 -13.27
CA HIS A 90 -13.54 -14.24 -13.74
C HIS A 90 -14.49 -13.52 -12.80
N PHE A 91 -14.11 -12.32 -12.40
CA PHE A 91 -14.93 -11.39 -11.62
C PHE A 91 -15.16 -10.16 -12.47
N ASP A 92 -16.41 -9.83 -12.72
CA ASP A 92 -16.86 -8.66 -13.47
C ASP A 92 -17.58 -7.70 -12.53
N CYS A 93 -17.25 -6.42 -12.58
CA CYS A 93 -17.92 -5.39 -11.78
C CYS A 93 -19.43 -5.33 -12.05
N ALA A 94 -19.89 -5.70 -13.24
CA ALA A 94 -21.30 -5.72 -13.59
C ALA A 94 -22.11 -6.75 -12.78
N GLU A 95 -21.50 -7.87 -12.36
CA GLU A 95 -22.13 -8.86 -11.47
C GLU A 95 -22.45 -8.30 -10.10
N LEU A 96 -21.70 -7.27 -9.66
CA LEU A 96 -21.89 -6.57 -8.40
C LEU A 96 -22.75 -5.30 -8.55
N ALA A 97 -23.22 -5.00 -9.77
CA ALA A 97 -23.87 -3.73 -10.12
C ALA A 97 -23.03 -2.50 -9.72
N GLU A 98 -21.70 -2.63 -9.75
CA GLU A 98 -20.73 -1.55 -9.51
C GLU A 98 -20.11 -1.10 -10.86
N PRO A 99 -19.68 0.16 -11.01
CA PRO A 99 -19.07 0.64 -12.24
C PRO A 99 -17.64 0.12 -12.45
N LEU A 100 -17.00 -0.36 -11.38
CA LEU A 100 -15.64 -0.92 -11.38
C LEU A 100 -15.42 -1.73 -10.09
N LEU A 101 -14.39 -2.58 -10.08
CA LEU A 101 -13.99 -3.36 -8.90
C LEU A 101 -13.11 -2.54 -7.95
N GLY A 102 -12.30 -1.65 -8.49
CA GLY A 102 -11.38 -0.81 -7.71
C GLY A 102 -10.42 -0.02 -8.59
N HIS A 103 -9.38 0.50 -7.96
CA HIS A 103 -8.33 1.27 -8.63
C HIS A 103 -6.95 0.73 -8.25
N ILE A 104 -6.07 0.67 -9.22
CA ILE A 104 -4.64 0.44 -8.98
C ILE A 104 -3.98 1.80 -8.82
N ILE A 105 -3.35 2.02 -7.65
CA ILE A 105 -2.83 3.33 -7.23
C ILE A 105 -1.43 3.15 -6.63
N GLU A 106 -0.49 4.00 -7.01
CA GLU A 106 0.82 4.08 -6.37
C GLU A 106 0.70 4.61 -4.94
N PRO A 107 1.47 4.09 -3.96
CA PRO A 107 1.43 4.56 -2.57
C PRO A 107 1.70 6.06 -2.46
N ASP A 108 2.60 6.60 -3.27
CA ASP A 108 3.02 8.00 -3.25
C ASP A 108 1.90 8.97 -3.67
N VAL A 109 0.98 8.52 -4.54
CA VAL A 109 -0.22 9.27 -4.91
C VAL A 109 -1.13 9.46 -3.69
N MET A 110 -1.36 8.39 -2.94
CA MET A 110 -2.20 8.47 -1.73
C MET A 110 -1.51 9.27 -0.62
N GLN A 111 -0.20 9.10 -0.46
CA GLN A 111 0.57 9.84 0.53
C GLN A 111 0.57 11.35 0.23
N ALA A 112 0.71 11.75 -1.03
CA ALA A 112 0.64 13.16 -1.43
C ALA A 112 -0.71 13.81 -1.09
N ALA A 113 -1.80 13.11 -1.40
CA ALA A 113 -3.15 13.59 -1.07
C ALA A 113 -3.36 13.70 0.45
N LEU A 114 -2.85 12.74 1.23
CA LEU A 114 -2.89 12.76 2.69
C LEU A 114 -2.10 13.93 3.26
N GLU A 115 -0.89 14.21 2.74
CA GLU A 115 -0.07 15.34 3.17
C GLU A 115 -0.78 16.68 2.98
N GLU A 116 -1.37 16.89 1.81
CA GLU A 116 -2.15 18.11 1.52
C GLU A 116 -3.34 18.24 2.49
N ARG A 117 -4.08 17.15 2.71
CA ARG A 117 -5.25 17.16 3.58
C ARG A 117 -4.89 17.38 5.04
N LEU A 118 -3.85 16.72 5.54
CA LEU A 118 -3.38 16.85 6.92
C LEU A 118 -2.95 18.29 7.25
N GLN A 119 -2.28 18.98 6.31
CA GLN A 119 -1.88 20.38 6.47
C GLN A 119 -3.09 21.34 6.52
N ALA A 120 -4.20 20.98 5.89
CA ALA A 120 -5.43 21.78 5.90
C ALA A 120 -6.27 21.61 7.18
N LEU A 121 -6.02 20.58 7.99
CA LEU A 121 -6.79 20.26 9.18
C LEU A 121 -6.19 20.91 10.44
N THR A 122 -6.87 21.91 10.99
CA THR A 122 -6.41 22.64 12.18
C THR A 122 -6.41 21.81 13.47
N GLY A 123 -7.18 20.72 13.51
CA GLY A 123 -7.24 19.77 14.63
C GLY A 123 -6.10 18.76 14.65
N VAL A 124 -5.25 18.68 13.61
CA VAL A 124 -4.15 17.73 13.52
C VAL A 124 -2.82 18.44 13.70
N VAL A 125 -2.05 18.00 14.70
CA VAL A 125 -0.67 18.48 14.92
C VAL A 125 0.30 17.40 14.45
N LEU A 126 1.16 17.75 13.50
CA LEU A 126 2.18 16.85 12.97
C LEU A 126 3.48 16.99 13.77
N TYR A 127 3.90 15.91 14.41
CA TYR A 127 5.21 15.76 15.05
C TYR A 127 6.10 14.96 14.11
N ARG A 128 6.90 15.68 13.32
CA ARG A 128 7.68 15.09 12.22
C ARG A 128 8.88 15.96 11.86
N PRO A 129 10.11 15.41 11.69
CA PRO A 129 10.44 14.03 12.06
C PRO A 129 10.49 13.87 13.59
N ALA A 130 9.82 12.85 14.12
CA ALA A 130 9.82 12.56 15.54
C ALA A 130 9.58 11.06 15.80
N SER A 131 10.27 10.54 16.81
CA SER A 131 10.09 9.19 17.31
C SER A 131 9.75 9.22 18.79
N PHE A 132 9.04 8.21 19.28
CA PHE A 132 8.81 8.11 20.71
C PHE A 132 9.94 7.32 21.39
N THR A 133 10.20 7.66 22.65
CA THR A 133 11.18 6.97 23.51
C THR A 133 10.50 6.21 24.64
N ALA A 134 9.31 6.65 25.06
CA ALA A 134 8.53 5.99 26.11
C ALA A 134 7.03 6.15 25.86
N ILE A 135 6.27 5.12 26.25
CA ILE A 135 4.82 5.12 26.33
C ILE A 135 4.44 4.63 27.73
N GLU A 136 3.68 5.44 28.45
CA GLU A 136 3.17 5.14 29.77
C GLU A 136 1.65 5.14 29.73
N THR A 137 1.02 4.08 30.23
CA THR A 137 -0.43 3.98 30.31
C THR A 137 -0.88 4.26 31.73
N GLU A 138 -1.69 5.28 31.89
CA GLU A 138 -2.34 5.65 33.14
C GLU A 138 -3.83 5.24 33.08
N PRO A 139 -4.58 5.27 34.18
CA PRO A 139 -5.98 4.80 34.19
C PRO A 139 -6.91 5.53 33.23
N ASP A 140 -6.65 6.80 32.95
CA ASP A 140 -7.51 7.70 32.15
C ASP A 140 -6.83 8.31 30.93
N ARG A 141 -5.54 8.02 30.74
CA ARG A 141 -4.76 8.59 29.62
C ARG A 141 -3.54 7.73 29.28
N VAL A 142 -3.00 8.00 28.12
CA VAL A 142 -1.67 7.57 27.70
C VAL A 142 -0.74 8.78 27.61
N VAL A 143 0.50 8.59 28.04
CA VAL A 143 1.56 9.59 27.95
C VAL A 143 2.66 9.07 27.04
N VAL A 144 3.07 9.89 26.08
CA VAL A 144 4.12 9.57 25.10
C VAL A 144 5.23 10.60 25.21
N THR A 145 6.46 10.14 25.44
CA THR A 145 7.66 10.98 25.40
C THR A 145 8.33 10.83 24.05
N LEU A 146 8.57 11.95 23.37
CA LEU A 146 9.28 11.99 22.09
C LEU A 146 10.80 12.05 22.29
N ASP A 147 11.54 11.80 21.22
CA ASP A 147 13.02 11.79 21.21
C ASP A 147 13.65 13.17 21.43
N ASP A 148 12.92 14.26 21.16
CA ASP A 148 13.32 15.64 21.48
C ASP A 148 12.94 16.07 22.91
N GLY A 149 12.37 15.19 23.71
CA GLY A 149 11.94 15.43 25.09
C GLY A 149 10.55 16.05 25.23
N GLN A 150 9.84 16.31 24.15
CA GLN A 150 8.43 16.71 24.23
C GLN A 150 7.57 15.59 24.84
N VAL A 151 6.58 15.95 25.64
CA VAL A 151 5.66 15.00 26.27
C VAL A 151 4.24 15.28 25.81
N LEU A 152 3.64 14.29 25.20
CA LEU A 152 2.26 14.30 24.73
C LEU A 152 1.37 13.45 25.63
N SER A 153 0.11 13.83 25.78
CA SER A 153 -0.88 13.02 26.49
C SER A 153 -2.21 12.99 25.73
N ALA A 154 -2.89 11.86 25.78
CA ALA A 154 -4.20 11.69 25.16
C ALA A 154 -5.03 10.62 25.88
N ALA A 155 -6.34 10.57 25.62
CA ALA A 155 -7.19 9.49 26.09
C ALA A 155 -6.91 8.17 25.36
N LEU A 156 -6.44 8.21 24.12
CA LEU A 156 -6.19 7.04 23.28
C LEU A 156 -4.89 7.18 22.51
N LEU A 157 -4.16 6.07 22.38
CA LEU A 157 -3.05 5.91 21.44
C LEU A 157 -3.43 4.89 20.37
N ALA A 158 -3.28 5.26 19.10
CA ALA A 158 -3.44 4.38 17.96
C ALA A 158 -2.07 4.07 17.33
N ALA A 159 -1.68 2.80 17.30
CA ALA A 159 -0.45 2.37 16.65
C ALA A 159 -0.71 2.03 15.17
N ALA A 160 -0.16 2.85 14.28
CA ALA A 160 -0.18 2.68 12.82
C ALA A 160 1.25 2.61 12.25
N ASP A 161 2.20 2.15 13.05
CA ASP A 161 3.65 2.14 12.84
C ASP A 161 4.17 0.91 12.07
N GLY A 162 3.25 0.20 11.41
CA GLY A 162 3.54 -0.82 10.41
C GLY A 162 3.91 -2.20 10.98
N ALA A 163 4.40 -3.07 10.08
CA ALA A 163 4.62 -4.48 10.38
C ALA A 163 5.67 -4.72 11.48
N ARG A 164 6.66 -3.84 11.61
CA ARG A 164 7.72 -3.90 12.62
C ARG A 164 7.45 -2.99 13.82
N SER A 165 6.20 -2.74 14.14
CA SER A 165 5.70 -1.82 15.17
C SER A 165 6.55 -1.78 16.43
N PRO A 166 7.26 -0.66 16.71
CA PRO A 166 7.93 -0.42 18.00
C PRO A 166 6.94 -0.28 19.15
N VAL A 167 5.75 0.32 18.90
CA VAL A 167 4.69 0.44 19.91
C VAL A 167 4.27 -0.93 20.42
N ARG A 168 4.02 -1.86 19.53
CA ARG A 168 3.67 -3.24 19.87
C ARG A 168 4.76 -3.90 20.73
N GLY A 169 6.04 -3.69 20.37
CA GLY A 169 7.18 -4.21 21.12
C GLY A 169 7.25 -3.63 22.54
N GLN A 170 7.05 -2.33 22.69
CA GLN A 170 7.10 -1.66 24.01
C GLN A 170 5.93 -2.08 24.92
N LEU A 171 4.77 -2.34 24.36
CA LEU A 171 3.59 -2.81 25.10
C LEU A 171 3.62 -4.32 25.40
N GLY A 172 4.67 -5.04 24.98
CA GLY A 172 4.81 -6.48 25.22
C GLY A 172 3.78 -7.33 24.48
N ILE A 173 3.21 -6.82 23.39
CA ILE A 173 2.22 -7.57 22.59
C ILE A 173 2.98 -8.58 21.73
N GLU A 174 2.76 -9.85 21.99
CA GLU A 174 3.41 -10.95 21.28
C GLU A 174 2.96 -11.04 19.82
N VAL A 175 3.89 -11.45 18.95
CA VAL A 175 3.63 -11.69 17.52
C VAL A 175 4.08 -13.09 17.15
N HIS A 176 3.16 -13.88 16.66
CA HIS A 176 3.48 -15.15 16.03
C HIS A 176 3.84 -14.91 14.57
N ARG A 177 5.09 -15.19 14.21
CA ARG A 177 5.58 -15.07 12.84
C ARG A 177 5.66 -16.45 12.20
N HIS A 178 5.07 -16.59 11.03
CA HIS A 178 5.22 -17.76 10.19
C HIS A 178 5.92 -17.33 8.89
N ALA A 179 7.06 -17.92 8.61
CA ALA A 179 7.79 -17.68 7.37
C ALA A 179 7.21 -18.55 6.27
N TYR A 180 6.87 -17.95 5.13
CA TYR A 180 6.45 -18.68 3.93
C TYR A 180 7.64 -19.10 3.07
N HIS A 181 8.86 -18.63 3.37
CA HIS A 181 10.07 -18.82 2.57
C HIS A 181 9.89 -18.38 1.12
N GLN A 182 9.21 -17.25 0.97
CA GLN A 182 8.91 -16.64 -0.31
C GLN A 182 9.24 -15.15 -0.28
N THR A 183 9.65 -14.63 -1.43
CA THR A 183 9.90 -13.19 -1.63
C THR A 183 9.20 -12.76 -2.90
N SER A 184 8.58 -11.58 -2.88
CA SER A 184 7.93 -11.01 -4.04
C SER A 184 8.84 -10.03 -4.74
N LEU A 185 9.09 -10.26 -6.04
CA LEU A 185 9.71 -9.34 -6.95
C LEU A 185 8.64 -8.43 -7.54
N VAL A 186 8.90 -7.13 -7.59
CA VAL A 186 8.04 -6.14 -8.22
C VAL A 186 8.77 -5.44 -9.36
N ALA A 187 8.06 -5.15 -10.43
CA ALA A 187 8.56 -4.37 -11.57
C ALA A 187 7.40 -3.78 -12.37
N ARG A 188 7.67 -2.71 -13.13
CA ARG A 188 6.74 -2.23 -14.17
C ARG A 188 7.11 -2.90 -15.48
N VAL A 189 6.11 -3.34 -16.23
CA VAL A 189 6.31 -4.01 -17.53
C VAL A 189 5.35 -3.48 -18.58
N GLN A 190 5.78 -3.55 -19.85
CA GLN A 190 4.91 -3.36 -21.01
C GLN A 190 4.64 -4.71 -21.66
N THR A 191 3.44 -4.89 -22.16
CA THR A 191 2.97 -6.13 -22.79
C THR A 191 2.50 -5.89 -24.21
N GLU A 192 2.58 -6.92 -25.05
CA GLU A 192 2.13 -6.85 -26.44
C GLU A 192 0.62 -6.57 -26.56
N ARG A 193 -0.18 -7.13 -25.67
CA ARG A 193 -1.63 -6.94 -25.59
C ARG A 193 -1.97 -6.03 -24.43
N SER A 194 -3.03 -5.22 -24.59
CA SER A 194 -3.56 -4.40 -23.51
C SER A 194 -4.06 -5.25 -22.34
N HIS A 195 -3.87 -4.77 -21.12
CA HIS A 195 -4.46 -5.35 -19.91
C HIS A 195 -6.00 -5.24 -19.88
N ALA A 196 -6.61 -4.42 -20.75
CA ALA A 196 -8.07 -4.24 -20.86
C ALA A 196 -8.77 -3.91 -19.53
N HIS A 197 -8.14 -3.12 -18.66
CA HIS A 197 -8.62 -2.80 -17.30
C HIS A 197 -8.89 -4.03 -16.42
N THR A 198 -8.17 -5.12 -16.66
CA THR A 198 -8.27 -6.38 -15.90
C THR A 198 -7.07 -6.52 -14.98
N ALA A 199 -7.31 -6.86 -13.72
CA ALA A 199 -6.30 -7.33 -12.80
C ALA A 199 -6.13 -8.85 -12.98
N TRP A 200 -4.92 -9.30 -13.26
CA TRP A 200 -4.64 -10.69 -13.59
C TRP A 200 -3.84 -11.35 -12.49
N GLN A 201 -4.17 -12.59 -12.12
CA GLN A 201 -3.39 -13.37 -11.17
C GLN A 201 -3.31 -14.84 -11.56
N ARG A 202 -2.09 -15.36 -11.61
CA ARG A 202 -1.82 -16.79 -11.80
C ARG A 202 -1.20 -17.38 -10.53
N PHE A 203 -1.76 -18.47 -10.04
CA PHE A 203 -1.14 -19.26 -8.98
C PHE A 203 -0.14 -20.23 -9.59
N LEU A 204 1.13 -20.10 -9.19
CA LEU A 204 2.25 -20.96 -9.57
C LEU A 204 2.65 -21.83 -8.37
N PRO A 205 3.33 -22.97 -8.58
CA PRO A 205 3.81 -23.80 -7.46
C PRO A 205 4.70 -23.06 -6.47
N GLY A 206 5.48 -22.06 -6.94
CA GLY A 206 6.38 -21.25 -6.10
C GLY A 206 5.71 -20.06 -5.43
N GLY A 207 4.50 -19.67 -5.86
CA GLY A 207 3.77 -18.51 -5.35
C GLY A 207 2.98 -17.80 -6.43
N PRO A 208 2.12 -16.82 -6.10
CA PRO A 208 1.32 -16.10 -7.08
C PRO A 208 2.14 -15.12 -7.93
N LEU A 209 1.70 -14.96 -9.16
CA LEU A 209 2.14 -13.91 -10.08
C LEU A 209 0.94 -13.05 -10.47
N ALA A 210 0.99 -11.75 -10.17
CA ALA A 210 -0.04 -10.79 -10.52
C ALA A 210 0.47 -9.79 -11.57
N PHE A 211 -0.43 -9.37 -12.47
CA PHE A 211 -0.26 -8.23 -13.37
C PHE A 211 -1.38 -7.24 -13.06
N LEU A 212 -1.02 -6.09 -12.54
CA LEU A 212 -1.94 -5.04 -12.11
C LEU A 212 -1.91 -3.89 -13.12
N PRO A 213 -3.07 -3.49 -13.69
CA PRO A 213 -3.13 -2.52 -14.77
C PRO A 213 -2.69 -1.13 -14.32
N LEU A 214 -1.89 -0.45 -15.15
CA LEU A 214 -1.44 0.93 -14.93
C LEU A 214 -2.07 1.89 -15.94
N ALA A 215 -2.14 3.17 -15.58
CA ALA A 215 -2.76 4.21 -16.40
C ALA A 215 -2.02 4.48 -17.73
N ASP A 216 -0.74 4.14 -17.80
CA ASP A 216 0.10 4.26 -19.02
C ASP A 216 -0.06 3.09 -20.00
N GLY A 217 -0.96 2.15 -19.70
CA GLY A 217 -1.19 0.94 -20.52
C GLY A 217 -0.27 -0.24 -20.17
N GLY A 218 0.73 -0.05 -19.32
CA GLY A 218 1.57 -1.11 -18.77
C GLY A 218 0.95 -1.81 -17.58
N CYS A 219 1.74 -2.69 -16.95
CA CYS A 219 1.35 -3.38 -15.72
C CYS A 219 2.43 -3.24 -14.65
N SER A 220 2.02 -3.16 -13.38
CA SER A 220 2.89 -3.50 -12.26
C SER A 220 2.76 -4.99 -12.00
N ILE A 221 3.88 -5.71 -11.98
CA ILE A 221 3.89 -7.12 -11.62
C ILE A 221 4.25 -7.31 -10.15
N VAL A 222 3.65 -8.34 -9.55
CA VAL A 222 4.07 -8.88 -8.26
C VAL A 222 4.30 -10.38 -8.46
N TRP A 223 5.57 -10.78 -8.54
CA TRP A 223 5.95 -12.17 -8.77
C TRP A 223 6.53 -12.76 -7.50
N THR A 224 5.76 -13.57 -6.82
CA THR A 224 6.19 -14.27 -5.61
C THR A 224 6.92 -15.55 -6.00
N LEU A 225 8.13 -15.71 -5.47
CA LEU A 225 9.05 -16.81 -5.74
C LEU A 225 9.55 -17.40 -4.42
N PRO A 226 9.98 -18.69 -4.41
CA PRO A 226 10.81 -19.22 -3.35
C PRO A 226 12.05 -18.36 -3.12
N GLU A 227 12.48 -18.19 -1.86
CA GLU A 227 13.62 -17.29 -1.51
C GLU A 227 14.91 -17.68 -2.25
N ASP A 228 15.14 -18.97 -2.50
CA ASP A 228 16.32 -19.49 -3.20
C ASP A 228 16.31 -19.22 -4.72
N GLU A 229 15.13 -18.95 -5.31
CA GLU A 229 14.99 -18.66 -6.76
C GLU A 229 15.11 -17.17 -7.08
N VAL A 230 14.81 -16.27 -6.12
CA VAL A 230 14.72 -14.82 -6.35
C VAL A 230 16.01 -14.23 -6.93
N SER A 231 17.16 -14.60 -6.36
CA SER A 231 18.47 -14.08 -6.81
C SER A 231 18.78 -14.45 -8.26
N ALA A 232 18.37 -15.65 -8.69
CA ALA A 232 18.58 -16.10 -10.07
C ALA A 232 17.70 -15.28 -11.02
N VAL A 233 16.43 -15.02 -10.69
CA VAL A 233 15.52 -14.21 -11.52
C VAL A 233 15.96 -12.74 -11.57
N LEU A 234 16.46 -12.19 -10.47
CA LEU A 234 17.00 -10.82 -10.45
C LEU A 234 18.26 -10.67 -11.30
N ALA A 235 19.06 -11.73 -11.45
CA ALA A 235 20.31 -11.72 -12.22
C ALA A 235 20.11 -11.90 -13.74
N LEU A 236 18.91 -12.30 -14.19
CA LEU A 236 18.60 -12.45 -15.62
C LEU A 236 18.83 -11.12 -16.36
N ASP A 237 19.27 -11.19 -17.60
CA ASP A 237 19.23 -10.01 -18.47
C ASP A 237 17.77 -9.66 -18.86
N ALA A 238 17.56 -8.60 -19.63
CA ALA A 238 16.21 -8.13 -19.96
C ALA A 238 15.44 -9.16 -20.80
N ASP A 239 16.08 -9.74 -21.81
CA ASP A 239 15.44 -10.69 -22.73
C ASP A 239 15.12 -12.01 -22.02
N GLU A 240 16.05 -12.51 -21.21
CA GLU A 240 15.85 -13.70 -20.38
C GLU A 240 14.71 -13.50 -19.37
N PHE A 241 14.67 -12.32 -18.72
CA PHE A 241 13.60 -11.98 -17.78
C PHE A 241 12.25 -11.90 -18.49
N HIS A 242 12.17 -11.25 -19.66
CA HIS A 242 10.93 -11.16 -20.45
C HIS A 242 10.43 -12.55 -20.86
N ALA A 243 11.32 -13.45 -21.28
CA ALA A 243 10.96 -14.82 -21.63
C ALA A 243 10.49 -15.62 -20.42
N ALA A 244 11.20 -15.52 -19.29
CA ALA A 244 10.83 -16.20 -18.05
C ALA A 244 9.47 -15.72 -17.51
N LEU A 245 9.27 -14.39 -17.46
CA LEU A 245 8.03 -13.79 -17.00
C LEU A 245 6.84 -14.13 -17.92
N GLY A 246 7.06 -14.05 -19.26
CA GLY A 246 6.05 -14.44 -20.25
C GLY A 246 5.61 -15.89 -20.06
N THR A 247 6.56 -16.80 -19.88
CA THR A 247 6.29 -18.22 -19.63
C THR A 247 5.55 -18.42 -18.30
N ALA A 248 5.99 -17.75 -17.22
CA ALA A 248 5.33 -17.82 -15.93
C ALA A 248 3.89 -17.29 -15.99
N PHE A 249 3.60 -16.34 -16.88
CA PHE A 249 2.27 -15.76 -17.07
C PHE A 249 1.44 -16.42 -18.18
N ASP A 250 1.96 -17.51 -18.79
CA ASP A 250 1.29 -18.23 -19.88
C ASP A 250 1.00 -17.34 -21.12
N PHE A 251 1.80 -16.32 -21.33
CA PHE A 251 1.66 -15.35 -22.42
C PHE A 251 0.24 -14.76 -22.58
N ARG A 252 -0.54 -14.68 -21.50
CA ARG A 252 -1.93 -14.16 -21.52
C ARG A 252 -2.02 -12.78 -22.16
N LEU A 253 -1.06 -11.89 -21.88
CA LEU A 253 -0.96 -10.56 -22.47
C LEU A 253 0.07 -10.49 -23.63
N GLY A 254 0.38 -11.63 -24.26
CA GLY A 254 1.40 -11.72 -25.29
C GLY A 254 2.81 -11.64 -24.72
N MET A 255 3.78 -11.17 -25.52
CA MET A 255 5.15 -11.00 -25.12
C MET A 255 5.31 -9.81 -24.16
N ILE A 256 6.29 -9.92 -23.26
CA ILE A 256 6.74 -8.75 -22.50
C ILE A 256 7.68 -7.95 -23.41
N THR A 257 7.37 -6.69 -23.64
CA THR A 257 8.08 -5.84 -24.62
C THR A 257 9.08 -4.89 -23.97
N ALA A 258 8.87 -4.57 -22.68
CA ALA A 258 9.80 -3.78 -21.89
C ALA A 258 9.59 -4.04 -20.40
N SER A 259 10.62 -3.79 -19.59
CA SER A 259 10.56 -3.81 -18.13
C SER A 259 11.42 -2.72 -17.51
N GLY A 260 10.94 -2.18 -16.39
CA GLY A 260 11.70 -1.29 -15.52
C GLY A 260 12.64 -2.06 -14.57
N PRO A 261 13.24 -1.34 -13.60
CA PRO A 261 13.98 -1.96 -12.52
C PRO A 261 13.16 -3.02 -11.78
N ARG A 262 13.87 -4.04 -11.31
CA ARG A 262 13.30 -5.16 -10.51
C ARG A 262 13.71 -4.97 -9.06
N GLU A 263 12.76 -5.00 -8.15
CA GLU A 263 12.96 -4.83 -6.71
C GLU A 263 12.46 -6.04 -5.91
#